data_5e5c06bd46be4291e71f1f1e5ec72e49
#
_entry.id   5e5c06bd46be4291e71f1f1e5ec72e49
#
_cell.length_a   1.000
_cell.length_b   1.000
_cell.length_c   1.000
_cell.angle_alpha   90.00
_cell.angle_beta   90.00
_cell.angle_gamma   90.00
#
_symmetry.space_group_name_H-M   'P 1'
#
loop_
_entity.id
_entity.type
_entity.pdbx_description
1 polymer ?
#
loop_
_entity_poly.entity_id
_entity_poly.type
_entity_poly.pdbx_seq_one_letter_code
_entity_poly.pdbx_strand_id
1 'polypeptide(L)'
;MRKVAVYCGTRNVYRDMTPALKSLLAHTAVDKVYFLIEDDGFPEWLPPCVETVNVREQKIFPRPGPNTDRKWTWMVLMRAALSKILPQEELVLSLDNDTVVIRDIGALWELPIGDALFAAAREPVKSVPDRIYTNLGVALYNLRALRETGKDDQVIAALNSRPFPFAEQDALNALCQGGIYPLPCEYNDCEFTDWSPEPRIVHFAAMRNWQSFALVQMYREMRWSEILR
;
A
#
# COMPACT_ATOMS: atom_id res chain seq x y z
N MET A 1 13.62 -5.76 13.39
CA MET A 1 13.53 -5.07 12.09
C MET A 1 12.66 -3.83 12.27
N ARG A 2 12.99 -2.72 11.60
CA ARG A 2 12.19 -1.49 11.67
C ARG A 2 10.86 -1.69 10.94
N LYS A 3 9.75 -1.36 11.61
CA LYS A 3 8.39 -1.52 11.07
C LYS A 3 7.95 -0.21 10.44
N VAL A 4 7.99 -0.16 9.12
CA VAL A 4 7.66 1.04 8.32
C VAL A 4 6.42 0.78 7.48
N ALA A 5 5.45 1.71 7.53
CA ALA A 5 4.26 1.66 6.68
C ALA A 5 4.17 2.92 5.79
N VAL A 6 3.41 2.83 4.70
CA VAL A 6 3.16 3.95 3.80
C VAL A 6 1.71 3.96 3.32
N TYR A 7 1.12 5.13 3.26
CA TYR A 7 -0.13 5.42 2.59
C TYR A 7 0.11 6.47 1.50
N CYS A 8 -0.63 6.35 0.40
CA CYS A 8 -0.56 7.30 -0.70
C CYS A 8 -1.93 7.92 -0.94
N GLY A 9 -2.03 9.23 -1.07
CA GLY A 9 -3.32 9.85 -1.30
C GLY A 9 -3.25 11.22 -1.95
N THR A 10 -4.18 11.48 -2.88
CA THR A 10 -4.52 12.83 -3.34
C THR A 10 -5.39 13.53 -2.30
N ARG A 11 -5.55 14.85 -2.41
CA ARG A 11 -6.38 15.66 -1.49
C ARG A 11 -7.77 15.10 -1.24
N ASN A 12 -8.36 14.45 -2.24
CA ASN A 12 -9.72 13.91 -2.17
C ASN A 12 -9.87 12.77 -1.15
N VAL A 13 -8.77 12.10 -0.79
CA VAL A 13 -8.77 10.92 0.10
C VAL A 13 -8.06 11.17 1.43
N TYR A 14 -7.59 12.40 1.72
CA TYR A 14 -6.92 12.68 3.00
C TYR A 14 -7.80 12.32 4.20
N ARG A 15 -9.11 12.58 4.11
CA ARG A 15 -10.10 12.20 5.13
C ARG A 15 -10.17 10.69 5.39
N ASP A 16 -9.78 9.89 4.40
CA ASP A 16 -9.82 8.43 4.47
C ASP A 16 -8.49 7.87 4.97
N MET A 17 -7.38 8.58 4.76
CA MET A 17 -6.06 8.20 5.30
C MET A 17 -6.04 8.18 6.83
N THR A 18 -6.72 9.12 7.49
CA THR A 18 -6.73 9.22 8.95
C THR A 18 -7.38 8.01 9.64
N PRO A 19 -8.59 7.53 9.28
CA PRO A 19 -9.15 6.31 9.89
C PRO A 19 -8.32 5.07 9.59
N ALA A 20 -7.75 4.92 8.39
CA ALA A 20 -6.85 3.82 8.07
C ALA A 20 -5.60 3.83 8.97
N LEU A 21 -4.95 4.98 9.13
CA LEU A 21 -3.82 5.16 10.04
C LEU A 21 -4.21 4.87 11.50
N LYS A 22 -5.34 5.37 11.96
CA LYS A 22 -5.82 5.12 13.32
C LYS A 22 -6.01 3.64 13.59
N SER A 23 -6.57 2.90 12.63
CA SER A 23 -6.74 1.46 12.75
C SER A 23 -5.39 0.72 12.85
N LEU A 24 -4.40 1.11 12.04
CA LEU A 24 -3.06 0.56 12.12
C LEU A 24 -2.44 0.79 13.51
N LEU A 25 -2.43 2.04 13.98
CA LEU A 25 -1.79 2.41 15.25
C LEU A 25 -2.52 1.89 16.49
N ALA A 26 -3.82 1.60 16.39
CA ALA A 26 -4.58 0.99 17.45
C ALA A 26 -4.20 -0.48 17.72
N HIS A 27 -3.71 -1.17 16.69
CA HIS A 27 -3.46 -2.61 16.76
C HIS A 27 -1.99 -3.01 16.63
N THR A 28 -1.15 -2.15 16.05
CA THR A 28 0.23 -2.52 15.73
C THR A 28 1.19 -1.38 16.07
N ALA A 29 2.22 -1.69 16.84
CA ALA A 29 3.33 -0.78 17.06
C ALA A 29 4.18 -0.69 15.78
N VAL A 30 4.28 0.52 15.20
CA VAL A 30 5.12 0.83 14.03
C VAL A 30 6.11 1.92 14.38
N ASP A 31 7.31 1.83 13.79
CA ASP A 31 8.38 2.81 14.06
C ASP A 31 8.19 4.08 13.21
N LYS A 32 7.59 3.93 12.01
CA LYS A 32 7.42 5.03 11.06
C LYS A 32 6.26 4.79 10.13
N VAL A 33 5.51 5.84 9.84
CA VAL A 33 4.51 5.86 8.77
C VAL A 33 4.82 7.02 7.83
N TYR A 34 4.82 6.77 6.53
CA TYR A 34 4.92 7.82 5.52
C TYR A 34 3.55 8.08 4.90
N PHE A 35 3.19 9.35 4.80
CA PHE A 35 2.07 9.80 3.98
C PHE A 35 2.62 10.46 2.73
N LEU A 36 2.53 9.79 1.58
CA LEU A 36 2.84 10.38 0.28
C LEU A 36 1.63 11.20 -0.18
N ILE A 37 1.79 12.51 -0.21
CA ILE A 37 0.70 13.47 -0.43
C ILE A 37 1.05 14.51 -1.50
N GLU A 38 0.08 15.34 -1.88
CA GLU A 38 0.24 16.40 -2.89
C GLU A 38 0.56 17.78 -2.30
N ASP A 39 0.65 17.90 -0.98
CA ASP A 39 0.78 19.17 -0.27
C ASP A 39 2.01 19.17 0.64
N ASP A 40 2.45 20.37 1.07
CA ASP A 40 3.56 20.53 2.00
C ASP A 40 3.20 20.16 3.44
N GLY A 41 1.92 19.91 3.71
CA GLY A 41 1.43 19.48 5.02
C GLY A 41 0.10 18.73 4.92
N PHE A 42 -0.22 18.01 5.96
CA PHE A 42 -1.49 17.30 6.11
C PHE A 42 -2.49 18.17 6.86
N PRO A 43 -3.79 18.19 6.48
CA PRO A 43 -4.76 19.13 7.06
C PRO A 43 -5.17 18.82 8.50
N GLU A 44 -4.84 17.62 8.99
CA GLU A 44 -5.15 17.18 10.36
C GLU A 44 -3.86 16.96 11.15
N TRP A 45 -3.97 16.98 12.47
CA TRP A 45 -2.85 16.60 13.33
C TRP A 45 -2.48 15.13 13.13
N LEU A 46 -1.19 14.84 13.02
CA LEU A 46 -0.64 13.50 12.87
C LEU A 46 0.30 13.17 14.04
N PRO A 47 0.33 11.90 14.50
CA PRO A 47 1.28 11.44 15.50
C PRO A 47 2.75 11.63 15.08
N PRO A 48 3.70 11.77 16.02
CA PRO A 48 5.13 11.98 15.71
C PRO A 48 5.78 10.87 14.85
N CYS A 49 5.21 9.66 14.85
CA CYS A 49 5.69 8.57 14.01
C CYS A 49 5.32 8.75 12.52
N VAL A 50 4.45 9.72 12.19
CA VAL A 50 4.01 9.98 10.81
C VAL A 50 4.82 11.11 10.20
N GLU A 51 5.33 10.88 9.01
CA GLU A 51 6.01 11.88 8.18
C GLU A 51 5.26 12.06 6.86
N THR A 52 5.04 13.30 6.46
CA THR A 52 4.47 13.61 5.16
C THR A 52 5.57 13.85 4.13
N VAL A 53 5.42 13.27 2.95
CA VAL A 53 6.32 13.49 1.82
C VAL A 53 5.49 14.04 0.66
N ASN A 54 5.77 15.29 0.28
CA ASN A 54 5.13 15.90 -0.88
C ASN A 54 5.72 15.32 -2.17
N VAL A 55 4.89 14.58 -2.92
CA VAL A 55 5.28 13.95 -4.19
C VAL A 55 4.67 14.64 -5.41
N ARG A 56 4.06 15.80 -5.24
CA ARG A 56 3.38 16.53 -6.32
C ARG A 56 4.27 16.81 -7.52
N GLU A 57 5.49 17.25 -7.27
CA GLU A 57 6.47 17.66 -8.29
C GLU A 57 7.46 16.54 -8.65
N GLN A 58 7.13 15.29 -8.31
CA GLN A 58 7.97 14.15 -8.66
C GLN A 58 8.15 14.05 -10.19
N LYS A 59 9.31 13.59 -10.65
CA LYS A 59 9.66 13.44 -12.07
C LYS A 59 9.70 11.98 -12.53
N ILE A 60 9.39 11.03 -11.65
CA ILE A 60 9.44 9.59 -11.93
C ILE A 60 8.36 9.20 -12.93
N PHE A 61 7.15 9.75 -12.77
CA PHE A 61 6.01 9.55 -13.66
C PHE A 61 5.57 10.90 -14.24
N PRO A 62 6.03 11.25 -15.46
CA PRO A 62 5.62 12.49 -16.13
C PRO A 62 4.10 12.55 -16.30
N ARG A 63 3.53 13.75 -16.14
CA ARG A 63 2.09 14.01 -16.36
C ARG A 63 1.92 15.07 -17.46
N PRO A 64 1.12 14.81 -18.52
CA PRO A 64 0.36 13.57 -18.76
C PRO A 64 1.25 12.38 -19.11
N GLY A 65 0.77 11.15 -18.83
CA GLY A 65 1.48 9.91 -19.10
C GLY A 65 0.53 8.70 -19.26
N PRO A 66 1.05 7.55 -19.72
CA PRO A 66 0.20 6.39 -20.06
C PRO A 66 -0.70 5.90 -18.92
N ASN A 67 -0.30 6.11 -17.66
CA ASN A 67 -1.02 5.64 -16.48
C ASN A 67 -1.42 6.75 -15.50
N THR A 68 -1.24 8.03 -15.83
CA THR A 68 -1.48 9.16 -14.91
C THR A 68 -2.90 9.73 -14.99
N ASP A 69 -3.56 9.66 -16.16
CA ASP A 69 -4.88 10.24 -16.42
C ASP A 69 -5.90 9.14 -16.73
N ARG A 70 -6.08 8.22 -15.79
CA ARG A 70 -6.96 7.06 -15.97
C ARG A 70 -7.96 6.92 -14.82
N LYS A 71 -8.64 5.76 -14.75
CA LYS A 71 -9.59 5.42 -13.68
C LYS A 71 -9.00 5.59 -12.28
N TRP A 72 -7.73 5.26 -12.11
CA TRP A 72 -7.01 5.41 -10.86
C TRP A 72 -6.24 6.73 -10.83
N THR A 73 -6.11 7.32 -9.66
CA THR A 73 -5.31 8.54 -9.50
C THR A 73 -3.83 8.22 -9.78
N TRP A 74 -3.08 9.19 -10.29
CA TRP A 74 -1.64 9.04 -10.50
C TRP A 74 -0.87 8.65 -9.23
N MET A 75 -1.47 8.93 -8.07
CA MET A 75 -0.88 8.65 -6.76
C MET A 75 -0.62 7.15 -6.53
N VAL A 76 -1.42 6.25 -7.14
CA VAL A 76 -1.19 4.80 -7.03
C VAL A 76 0.16 4.39 -7.59
N LEU A 77 0.68 5.12 -8.60
CA LEU A 77 1.99 4.85 -9.19
C LEU A 77 3.14 5.04 -8.20
N MET A 78 2.94 5.83 -7.14
CA MET A 78 3.98 6.07 -6.13
C MET A 78 4.39 4.78 -5.42
N ARG A 79 3.51 3.78 -5.34
CA ARG A 79 3.85 2.46 -4.79
C ARG A 79 4.93 1.74 -5.60
N ALA A 80 4.92 1.89 -6.92
CA ALA A 80 5.97 1.33 -7.79
C ALA A 80 7.30 2.11 -7.69
N ALA A 81 7.29 3.32 -7.13
CA ALA A 81 8.45 4.18 -6.99
C ALA A 81 8.96 4.30 -5.54
N LEU A 82 8.43 3.51 -4.60
CA LEU A 82 8.82 3.61 -3.18
C LEU A 82 10.34 3.49 -2.97
N SER A 83 11.01 2.64 -3.73
CA SER A 83 12.48 2.48 -3.67
C SER A 83 13.26 3.76 -4.01
N LYS A 84 12.67 4.64 -4.82
CA LYS A 84 13.26 5.94 -5.21
C LYS A 84 12.82 7.06 -4.27
N ILE A 85 11.58 7.01 -3.76
CA ILE A 85 11.02 8.03 -2.87
C ILE A 85 11.55 7.88 -1.44
N LEU A 86 11.74 6.64 -1.00
CA LEU A 86 12.20 6.27 0.35
C LEU A 86 13.52 5.48 0.28
N PRO A 87 14.62 6.07 -0.24
CA PRO A 87 15.87 5.35 -0.47
C PRO A 87 16.54 4.82 0.80
N GLN A 88 16.18 5.39 1.96
CA GLN A 88 16.70 4.99 3.28
C GLN A 88 15.99 3.75 3.85
N GLU A 89 14.83 3.37 3.30
CA GLU A 89 14.06 2.24 3.81
C GLU A 89 14.37 0.96 3.01
N GLU A 90 14.35 -0.19 3.70
CA GLU A 90 14.60 -1.49 3.09
C GLU A 90 13.31 -2.31 2.91
N LEU A 91 12.42 -2.24 3.90
CA LEU A 91 11.17 -3.00 3.94
C LEU A 91 10.02 -2.09 4.34
N VAL A 92 9.00 -1.95 3.48
CA VAL A 92 7.91 -1.02 3.69
C VAL A 92 6.56 -1.69 3.39
N LEU A 93 5.64 -1.63 4.36
CA LEU A 93 4.26 -2.07 4.17
C LEU A 93 3.44 -0.93 3.54
N SER A 94 2.98 -1.13 2.32
CA SER A 94 2.02 -0.22 1.67
C SER A 94 0.60 -0.67 1.96
N LEU A 95 -0.24 0.28 2.34
CA LEU A 95 -1.65 0.07 2.64
C LEU A 95 -2.51 1.04 1.82
N ASP A 96 -3.58 0.53 1.22
CA ASP A 96 -4.61 1.38 0.61
C ASP A 96 -5.42 2.13 1.68
N ASN A 97 -5.98 3.27 1.31
CA ASN A 97 -6.72 4.13 2.24
C ASN A 97 -8.08 3.54 2.65
N ASP A 98 -8.57 2.55 1.91
CA ASP A 98 -9.77 1.77 2.19
C ASP A 98 -9.46 0.44 2.91
N THR A 99 -8.34 0.38 3.64
CA THR A 99 -8.00 -0.73 4.53
C THR A 99 -8.26 -0.36 5.99
N VAL A 100 -8.68 -1.34 6.79
CA VAL A 100 -8.83 -1.21 8.24
C VAL A 100 -8.13 -2.38 8.92
N VAL A 101 -7.11 -2.07 9.72
CA VAL A 101 -6.42 -3.05 10.56
C VAL A 101 -7.31 -3.32 11.78
N ILE A 102 -7.62 -4.61 12.05
CA ILE A 102 -8.50 -5.03 13.15
C ILE A 102 -7.83 -5.97 14.14
N ARG A 103 -6.59 -6.40 13.84
CA ARG A 103 -5.72 -7.20 14.73
C ARG A 103 -4.28 -6.83 14.48
N ASP A 104 -3.38 -7.19 15.43
CA ASP A 104 -1.94 -6.94 15.26
C ASP A 104 -1.40 -7.60 13.98
N ILE A 105 -0.68 -6.80 13.20
CA ILE A 105 -0.01 -7.21 11.95
C ILE A 105 1.51 -7.14 12.05
N GLY A 106 2.05 -6.98 13.25
CA GLY A 106 3.49 -6.83 13.48
C GLY A 106 4.34 -7.97 12.90
N ALA A 107 3.77 -9.18 12.80
CA ALA A 107 4.41 -10.33 12.19
C ALA A 107 4.70 -10.18 10.68
N LEU A 108 4.06 -9.25 9.96
CA LEU A 108 4.34 -9.01 8.53
C LEU A 108 5.81 -8.66 8.29
N TRP A 109 6.40 -7.84 9.14
CA TRP A 109 7.82 -7.44 8.99
C TRP A 109 8.82 -8.54 9.40
N GLU A 110 8.32 -9.63 10.00
CA GLU A 110 9.12 -10.77 10.43
C GLU A 110 9.00 -11.97 9.48
N LEU A 111 8.20 -11.83 8.41
CA LEU A 111 8.04 -12.87 7.40
C LEU A 111 9.37 -13.19 6.73
N PRO A 112 9.66 -14.49 6.47
CA PRO A 112 10.89 -14.91 5.81
C PRO A 112 10.81 -14.71 4.29
N ILE A 113 10.58 -13.46 3.86
CA ILE A 113 10.43 -13.14 2.43
C ILE A 113 11.74 -13.24 1.65
N GLY A 114 12.90 -13.30 2.34
CA GLY A 114 14.21 -13.44 1.72
C GLY A 114 14.47 -12.39 0.62
N ASP A 115 14.78 -12.87 -0.58
CA ASP A 115 15.04 -12.03 -1.76
C ASP A 115 13.78 -11.73 -2.58
N ALA A 116 12.60 -12.08 -2.08
CA ALA A 116 11.36 -11.69 -2.76
C ALA A 116 11.28 -10.17 -2.89
N LEU A 117 10.75 -9.71 -4.02
CA LEU A 117 10.65 -8.29 -4.36
C LEU A 117 9.51 -7.61 -3.57
N PHE A 118 8.44 -8.35 -3.34
CA PHE A 118 7.34 -7.95 -2.48
C PHE A 118 6.51 -9.16 -2.04
N ALA A 119 5.71 -8.95 -0.98
CA ALA A 119 4.73 -9.91 -0.51
C ALA A 119 3.33 -9.30 -0.57
N ALA A 120 2.35 -10.04 -1.14
CA ALA A 120 0.96 -9.60 -1.22
C ALA A 120 0.01 -10.80 -1.36
N ALA A 121 -1.27 -10.61 -1.01
CA ALA A 121 -2.27 -11.67 -1.07
C ALA A 121 -2.69 -11.97 -2.51
N ARG A 122 -2.85 -13.26 -2.80
CA ARG A 122 -3.22 -13.76 -4.12
C ARG A 122 -4.65 -13.35 -4.48
N GLU A 123 -4.86 -12.99 -5.76
CA GLU A 123 -6.18 -12.95 -6.41
C GLU A 123 -6.39 -14.26 -7.20
N PRO A 124 -7.16 -15.23 -6.69
CA PRO A 124 -7.31 -16.54 -7.34
C PRO A 124 -7.86 -16.47 -8.76
N VAL A 125 -8.83 -15.58 -8.99
CA VAL A 125 -9.50 -15.43 -10.30
C VAL A 125 -8.54 -14.98 -11.40
N LYS A 126 -7.50 -14.19 -11.07
CA LYS A 126 -6.50 -13.71 -12.04
C LYS A 126 -5.23 -14.55 -12.08
N SER A 127 -5.11 -15.51 -11.16
CA SER A 127 -3.94 -16.38 -11.07
C SER A 127 -4.13 -17.64 -11.93
N VAL A 128 -3.05 -18.11 -12.52
CA VAL A 128 -2.98 -19.39 -13.24
C VAL A 128 -1.85 -20.24 -12.65
N PRO A 129 -1.74 -21.55 -12.90
CA PRO A 129 -0.78 -22.44 -12.23
C PRO A 129 0.66 -21.90 -12.15
N ASP A 130 1.16 -21.33 -13.25
CA ASP A 130 2.55 -20.86 -13.35
C ASP A 130 2.70 -19.35 -13.16
N ARG A 131 1.62 -18.63 -12.80
CA ARG A 131 1.63 -17.17 -12.70
C ARG A 131 0.71 -16.68 -11.58
N ILE A 132 1.31 -16.23 -10.52
CA ILE A 132 0.59 -15.60 -9.40
C ILE A 132 0.21 -14.17 -9.79
N TYR A 133 -1.03 -13.80 -9.52
CA TYR A 133 -1.48 -12.41 -9.53
C TYR A 133 -1.94 -12.04 -8.13
N THR A 134 -1.48 -10.89 -7.63
CA THR A 134 -1.73 -10.45 -6.25
C THR A 134 -2.44 -9.11 -6.21
N ASN A 135 -3.24 -8.90 -5.17
CA ASN A 135 -3.84 -7.61 -4.87
C ASN A 135 -2.84 -6.76 -4.06
N LEU A 136 -2.57 -5.54 -4.52
CA LEU A 136 -1.58 -4.67 -3.92
C LEU A 136 -2.15 -3.61 -2.96
N GLY A 137 -3.41 -3.72 -2.57
CA GLY A 137 -3.98 -2.87 -1.52
C GLY A 137 -3.33 -3.07 -0.15
N VAL A 138 -2.75 -4.26 0.06
CA VAL A 138 -1.83 -4.56 1.15
C VAL A 138 -0.61 -5.27 0.56
N ALA A 139 0.55 -4.61 0.58
CA ALA A 139 1.78 -5.18 0.03
C ALA A 139 3.00 -4.78 0.84
N LEU A 140 3.81 -5.78 1.22
CA LEU A 140 5.09 -5.58 1.88
C LEU A 140 6.19 -5.55 0.83
N TYR A 141 6.73 -4.38 0.54
CA TYR A 141 7.76 -4.16 -0.48
C TYR A 141 9.16 -4.33 0.10
N ASN A 142 9.98 -5.18 -0.52
CA ASN A 142 11.42 -5.27 -0.27
C ASN A 142 12.14 -4.27 -1.19
N LEU A 143 12.24 -3.03 -0.70
CA LEU A 143 12.82 -1.94 -1.47
C LEU A 143 14.31 -2.16 -1.76
N ARG A 144 15.03 -2.87 -0.87
CA ARG A 144 16.40 -3.27 -1.10
C ARG A 144 16.50 -4.21 -2.30
N ALA A 145 15.75 -5.32 -2.30
CA ALA A 145 15.77 -6.29 -3.39
C ALA A 145 15.32 -5.67 -4.72
N LEU A 146 14.31 -4.78 -4.70
CA LEU A 146 13.87 -4.04 -5.87
C LEU A 146 15.02 -3.20 -6.48
N ARG A 147 15.79 -2.47 -5.65
CA ARG A 147 16.94 -1.68 -6.08
C ARG A 147 18.08 -2.57 -6.60
N GLU A 148 18.48 -3.58 -5.84
CA GLU A 148 19.60 -4.48 -6.17
C GLU A 148 19.38 -5.24 -7.47
N THR A 149 18.14 -5.59 -7.77
CA THR A 149 17.77 -6.30 -9.01
C THR A 149 17.45 -5.36 -10.19
N GLY A 150 17.31 -4.05 -9.94
CA GLY A 150 16.85 -3.08 -10.94
C GLY A 150 15.41 -3.29 -11.39
N LYS A 151 14.61 -4.04 -10.63
CA LYS A 151 13.20 -4.30 -10.95
C LYS A 151 12.33 -3.06 -10.80
N ASP A 152 12.64 -2.20 -9.85
CA ASP A 152 11.99 -0.89 -9.72
C ASP A 152 12.12 -0.05 -10.99
N ASP A 153 13.33 0.05 -11.58
CA ASP A 153 13.57 0.78 -12.82
C ASP A 153 12.82 0.16 -14.00
N GLN A 154 12.78 -1.18 -14.08
CA GLN A 154 12.03 -1.89 -15.12
C GLN A 154 10.52 -1.63 -15.02
N VAL A 155 9.94 -1.66 -13.81
CA VAL A 155 8.52 -1.37 -13.56
C VAL A 155 8.20 0.08 -13.89
N ILE A 156 9.01 1.04 -13.44
CA ILE A 156 8.85 2.46 -13.73
C ILE A 156 8.92 2.71 -15.25
N ALA A 157 9.90 2.14 -15.95
CA ALA A 157 10.03 2.26 -17.40
C ALA A 157 8.81 1.70 -18.14
N ALA A 158 8.30 0.55 -17.72
CA ALA A 158 7.10 -0.04 -18.31
C ALA A 158 5.85 0.85 -18.09
N LEU A 159 5.67 1.38 -16.88
CA LEU A 159 4.56 2.29 -16.55
C LEU A 159 4.63 3.61 -17.34
N ASN A 160 5.83 4.08 -17.66
CA ASN A 160 6.03 5.27 -18.48
C ASN A 160 5.90 5.02 -19.99
N SER A 161 6.00 3.77 -20.44
CA SER A 161 5.98 3.42 -21.87
C SER A 161 4.62 2.98 -22.41
N ARG A 162 3.79 2.38 -21.58
CA ARG A 162 2.49 1.83 -22.01
C ARG A 162 1.45 1.83 -20.89
N PRO A 163 0.14 1.83 -21.25
CA PRO A 163 -0.92 1.71 -20.27
C PRO A 163 -1.05 0.29 -19.71
N PHE A 164 -1.48 0.22 -18.44
CA PHE A 164 -1.89 -0.99 -17.75
C PHE A 164 -3.31 -0.80 -17.19
N PRO A 165 -4.24 -1.77 -17.34
CA PRO A 165 -5.62 -1.65 -16.83
C PRO A 165 -5.72 -1.32 -15.35
N PHE A 166 -4.91 -1.97 -14.53
CA PHE A 166 -4.80 -1.73 -13.08
C PHE A 166 -3.48 -1.07 -12.70
N ALA A 167 -2.98 -0.18 -13.60
CA ALA A 167 -1.80 0.64 -13.37
C ALA A 167 -0.60 -0.15 -12.78
N GLU A 168 -0.07 0.27 -11.62
CA GLU A 168 1.10 -0.34 -11.00
C GLU A 168 0.87 -1.78 -10.54
N GLN A 169 -0.37 -2.15 -10.17
CA GLN A 169 -0.67 -3.53 -9.78
C GLN A 169 -0.39 -4.51 -10.92
N ASP A 170 -0.85 -4.20 -12.13
CA ASP A 170 -0.58 -5.05 -13.31
C ASP A 170 0.90 -5.08 -13.67
N ALA A 171 1.58 -3.93 -13.61
CA ALA A 171 2.99 -3.83 -13.96
C ALA A 171 3.87 -4.64 -13.00
N LEU A 172 3.66 -4.50 -11.68
CA LEU A 172 4.38 -5.25 -10.65
C LEU A 172 4.11 -6.75 -10.76
N ASN A 173 2.83 -7.15 -10.87
CA ASN A 173 2.48 -8.56 -11.05
C ASN A 173 3.07 -9.16 -12.32
N ALA A 174 3.17 -8.40 -13.42
CA ALA A 174 3.72 -8.89 -14.67
C ALA A 174 5.26 -9.03 -14.66
N LEU A 175 5.94 -8.05 -14.06
CA LEU A 175 7.41 -7.95 -14.17
C LEU A 175 8.16 -8.58 -13.00
N CYS A 176 7.49 -8.82 -11.89
CA CYS A 176 8.10 -9.38 -10.67
C CYS A 176 7.77 -10.87 -10.45
N GLN A 177 7.27 -11.58 -11.46
CA GLN A 177 7.04 -13.03 -11.36
C GLN A 177 8.30 -13.75 -10.90
N GLY A 178 8.15 -14.76 -10.02
CA GLY A 178 9.26 -15.45 -9.36
C GLY A 178 9.85 -14.72 -8.15
N GLY A 179 9.54 -13.42 -7.99
CA GLY A 179 9.92 -12.61 -6.82
C GLY A 179 8.72 -12.17 -5.96
N ILE A 180 7.57 -12.82 -6.09
CA ILE A 180 6.37 -12.53 -5.31
C ILE A 180 6.25 -13.55 -4.18
N TYR A 181 6.21 -13.08 -2.94
CA TYR A 181 5.90 -13.90 -1.78
C TYR A 181 4.39 -13.87 -1.51
N PRO A 182 3.66 -14.99 -1.56
CA PRO A 182 2.23 -14.98 -1.30
C PRO A 182 1.93 -14.75 0.18
N LEU A 183 1.26 -13.65 0.51
CA LEU A 183 0.75 -13.42 1.86
C LEU A 183 -0.50 -14.26 2.13
N PRO A 184 -0.70 -14.73 3.37
CA PRO A 184 -2.00 -15.26 3.80
C PRO A 184 -3.11 -14.21 3.60
N CYS A 185 -4.30 -14.68 3.18
CA CYS A 185 -5.42 -13.80 2.87
C CYS A 185 -5.92 -12.97 4.06
N GLU A 186 -5.67 -13.42 5.28
CA GLU A 186 -5.98 -12.68 6.52
C GLU A 186 -5.38 -11.29 6.58
N TYR A 187 -4.27 -11.05 5.85
CA TYR A 187 -3.62 -9.73 5.77
C TYR A 187 -4.16 -8.84 4.66
N ASN A 188 -5.09 -9.33 3.84
CA ASN A 188 -5.76 -8.54 2.80
C ASN A 188 -7.12 -9.17 2.49
N ASP A 189 -8.03 -9.19 3.48
CA ASP A 189 -9.35 -9.78 3.35
C ASP A 189 -10.27 -8.86 2.54
N CYS A 190 -10.54 -9.25 1.29
CA CYS A 190 -11.40 -8.52 0.36
C CYS A 190 -12.05 -9.48 -0.65
N GLU A 191 -13.00 -8.97 -1.45
CA GLU A 191 -13.73 -9.79 -2.44
C GLU A 191 -12.84 -10.40 -3.55
N PHE A 192 -11.60 -9.93 -3.72
CA PHE A 192 -10.67 -10.41 -4.75
C PHE A 192 -9.68 -11.45 -4.26
N THR A 193 -9.54 -11.63 -2.95
CA THR A 193 -8.62 -12.59 -2.33
C THR A 193 -9.41 -13.79 -1.79
N ASP A 194 -8.70 -14.81 -1.31
CA ASP A 194 -9.36 -15.89 -0.59
C ASP A 194 -9.95 -15.36 0.72
N TRP A 195 -11.07 -15.95 1.14
CA TRP A 195 -11.72 -15.58 2.39
C TRP A 195 -10.94 -16.07 3.61
N SER A 196 -10.85 -15.21 4.64
CA SER A 196 -10.26 -15.59 5.94
C SER A 196 -11.33 -15.60 7.04
N PRO A 197 -11.42 -16.68 7.85
CA PRO A 197 -12.28 -16.69 9.04
C PRO A 197 -11.79 -15.73 10.14
N GLU A 198 -10.52 -15.34 10.08
CA GLU A 198 -9.86 -14.50 11.07
C GLU A 198 -9.07 -13.35 10.45
N PRO A 199 -9.73 -12.41 9.76
CA PRO A 199 -9.05 -11.31 9.09
C PRO A 199 -8.26 -10.45 10.09
N ARG A 200 -7.11 -9.96 9.64
CA ARG A 200 -6.28 -8.98 10.35
C ARG A 200 -6.39 -7.60 9.72
N ILE A 201 -6.55 -7.57 8.41
CA ILE A 201 -6.81 -6.35 7.65
C ILE A 201 -8.03 -6.61 6.77
N VAL A 202 -9.07 -5.81 6.98
CA VAL A 202 -10.24 -5.75 6.10
C VAL A 202 -9.95 -4.69 5.03
N HIS A 203 -10.08 -5.05 3.77
CA HIS A 203 -9.84 -4.16 2.65
C HIS A 203 -11.14 -4.01 1.83
N PHE A 204 -11.68 -2.82 1.79
CA PHE A 204 -12.94 -2.50 1.10
C PHE A 204 -12.73 -2.27 -0.41
N ALA A 205 -11.84 -3.06 -1.03
CA ALA A 205 -11.43 -2.92 -2.42
C ALA A 205 -12.63 -2.83 -3.36
N ALA A 206 -12.68 -1.76 -4.18
CA ALA A 206 -13.74 -1.46 -5.13
C ALA A 206 -15.15 -1.31 -4.55
N MET A 207 -15.34 -1.36 -3.25
CA MET A 207 -16.64 -1.18 -2.62
C MET A 207 -17.08 0.29 -2.69
N ARG A 208 -18.31 0.52 -3.17
CA ARG A 208 -18.91 1.86 -3.16
C ARG A 208 -19.32 2.22 -1.73
N ASN A 209 -19.15 3.49 -1.38
CA ASN A 209 -19.54 4.04 -0.06
C ASN A 209 -18.90 3.31 1.13
N TRP A 210 -17.73 2.71 0.94
CA TRP A 210 -17.01 1.98 1.99
C TRP A 210 -16.77 2.86 3.23
N GLN A 211 -16.67 4.18 3.05
CA GLN A 211 -16.54 5.13 4.15
C GLN A 211 -17.71 5.08 5.15
N SER A 212 -18.90 4.64 4.73
CA SER A 212 -20.09 4.56 5.59
C SER A 212 -20.16 3.28 6.46
N PHE A 213 -19.27 2.33 6.25
CA PHE A 213 -19.26 1.13 7.09
C PHE A 213 -18.93 1.45 8.55
N ALA A 214 -19.66 0.82 9.47
CA ALA A 214 -19.52 1.07 10.91
C ALA A 214 -18.06 0.91 11.39
N LEU A 215 -17.34 -0.06 10.85
CA LEU A 215 -15.93 -0.28 11.16
C LEU A 215 -15.06 0.92 10.80
N VAL A 216 -15.28 1.56 9.65
CA VAL A 216 -14.55 2.76 9.22
C VAL A 216 -14.93 3.97 10.06
N GLN A 217 -16.24 4.15 10.30
CA GLN A 217 -16.75 5.26 11.11
C GLN A 217 -16.22 5.20 12.55
N MET A 218 -16.11 4.01 13.14
CA MET A 218 -15.53 3.83 14.46
C MET A 218 -14.13 4.47 14.56
N TYR A 219 -13.22 4.19 13.63
CA TYR A 219 -11.88 4.80 13.63
C TYR A 219 -11.89 6.27 13.22
N ARG A 220 -12.85 6.70 12.41
CA ARG A 220 -13.02 8.13 12.07
C ARG A 220 -13.35 8.96 13.30
N GLU A 221 -14.24 8.48 14.16
CA GLU A 221 -14.72 9.16 15.37
C GLU A 221 -13.77 9.02 16.57
N MET A 222 -12.98 7.95 16.61
CA MET A 222 -12.03 7.67 17.69
C MET A 222 -11.01 8.82 17.83
N ARG A 223 -10.74 9.25 19.06
CA ARG A 223 -9.75 10.31 19.34
C ARG A 223 -8.33 9.72 19.37
N TRP A 224 -7.34 10.50 19.01
CA TRP A 224 -5.93 10.10 19.08
C TRP A 224 -5.48 9.67 20.48
N SER A 225 -6.03 10.30 21.53
CA SER A 225 -5.75 9.92 22.92
C SER A 225 -6.26 8.52 23.31
N GLU A 226 -7.15 7.93 22.52
CA GLU A 226 -7.66 6.58 22.73
C GLU A 226 -6.79 5.53 22.02
N ILE A 227 -6.02 5.96 21.03
CA ILE A 227 -5.17 5.12 20.18
C ILE A 227 -3.72 5.11 20.70
N LEU A 228 -3.20 6.27 21.06
CA LEU A 228 -1.79 6.45 21.46
C LEU A 228 -1.61 6.26 22.97
N ARG A 229 -2.07 5.16 23.52
CA ARG A 229 -1.94 4.83 24.95
C ARG A 229 -0.67 4.07 25.24
#